data_dfca5fc6f5d7efaa93c39effc253933c
#
_entry.id   dfca5fc6f5d7efaa93c39effc253933c
#
_cell.length_a   1.000
_cell.length_b   1.000
_cell.length_c   1.000
_cell.angle_alpha   90.00
_cell.angle_beta   90.00
_cell.angle_gamma   90.00
#
_symmetry.space_group_name_H-M   'P 1'
#
loop_
_entity.id
_entity.type
_entity.pdbx_description
1 polymer ?
#
loop_
_entity_poly.entity_id
_entity_poly.type
_entity_poly.pdbx_seq_one_letter_code
_entity_poly.pdbx_strand_id
1 'polypeptide(L)'
;MAYLGRKRKKSGLDRDGYRPNVGIIVCNQACQVLWARRVRHDGWQFPQGGVEHKESPREAAYRELYEEVGLYPHHVRLLGTTEKWYRYDVPNRSRFVNRFRGQKQQWFLFHLTGEEGDIQLDRSPKPEFDGWCWVDYWHPLENIIAFKKDVYREALAELEPVMQAAFLKA
;
A
#
# COMPACT_ATOMS: atom_id res chain seq x y z
N MET A 1 -21.57 -14.96 3.04
CA MET A 1 -22.23 -14.07 2.06
C MET A 1 -21.28 -13.80 0.91
N ALA A 2 -21.67 -14.21 -0.29
CA ALA A 2 -20.84 -14.08 -1.48
C ALA A 2 -20.71 -12.58 -1.84
N TYR A 3 -19.48 -12.07 -1.91
CA TYR A 3 -19.18 -10.80 -2.53
C TYR A 3 -19.42 -10.95 -4.05
N LEU A 4 -20.63 -10.65 -4.46
CA LEU A 4 -20.98 -10.52 -5.88
C LEU A 4 -20.12 -9.40 -6.47
N GLY A 5 -19.35 -9.75 -7.49
CA GLY A 5 -18.43 -8.87 -8.21
C GLY A 5 -19.11 -7.64 -8.80
N ARG A 6 -19.24 -6.58 -8.00
CA ARG A 6 -19.57 -5.25 -8.53
C ARG A 6 -18.39 -4.78 -9.39
N LYS A 7 -18.65 -4.49 -10.65
CA LYS A 7 -17.70 -3.74 -11.49
C LYS A 7 -17.39 -2.41 -10.77
N ARG A 8 -16.21 -2.33 -10.18
CA ARG A 8 -15.74 -1.17 -9.41
C ARG A 8 -15.51 0.00 -10.35
N LYS A 9 -16.19 1.11 -10.14
CA LYS A 9 -15.92 2.36 -10.85
C LYS A 9 -14.67 2.98 -10.23
N LYS A 10 -13.57 2.99 -10.98
CA LYS A 10 -12.34 3.67 -10.59
C LYS A 10 -12.59 5.18 -10.49
N SER A 11 -11.96 5.84 -9.51
CA SER A 11 -11.94 7.30 -9.47
C SER A 11 -11.31 7.85 -10.74
N GLY A 12 -11.77 9.03 -11.16
CA GLY A 12 -11.23 9.70 -12.34
C GLY A 12 -9.75 10.08 -12.14
N LEU A 13 -9.08 10.34 -13.27
CA LEU A 13 -7.73 10.91 -13.26
C LEU A 13 -7.78 12.36 -12.77
N ASP A 14 -6.71 12.82 -12.12
CA ASP A 14 -6.55 14.23 -11.82
C ASP A 14 -6.22 15.04 -13.11
N ARG A 15 -6.07 16.38 -12.96
CA ARG A 15 -5.79 17.28 -14.10
C ARG A 15 -4.52 16.92 -14.86
N ASP A 16 -3.54 16.33 -14.17
CA ASP A 16 -2.24 15.99 -14.72
C ASP A 16 -2.15 14.56 -15.28
N GLY A 17 -3.26 13.82 -15.20
CA GLY A 17 -3.38 12.47 -15.72
C GLY A 17 -2.93 11.37 -14.75
N TYR A 18 -2.83 11.69 -13.44
CA TYR A 18 -2.49 10.71 -12.40
C TYR A 18 -3.73 10.08 -11.78
N ARG A 19 -3.64 8.80 -11.51
CA ARG A 19 -4.67 8.04 -10.84
C ARG A 19 -4.46 8.08 -9.33
N PRO A 20 -5.46 8.50 -8.53
CA PRO A 20 -5.39 8.42 -7.07
C PRO A 20 -5.22 6.97 -6.60
N ASN A 21 -4.27 6.78 -5.68
CA ASN A 21 -3.88 5.49 -5.17
C ASN A 21 -3.47 5.63 -3.70
N VAL A 22 -3.50 4.53 -2.95
CA VAL A 22 -2.99 4.48 -1.58
C VAL A 22 -1.86 3.47 -1.48
N GLY A 23 -0.82 3.81 -0.75
CA GLY A 23 0.24 2.90 -0.34
C GLY A 23 0.05 2.50 1.12
N ILE A 24 0.39 1.27 1.46
CA ILE A 24 0.16 0.70 2.77
C ILE A 24 1.46 0.17 3.35
N ILE A 25 1.82 0.66 4.53
CA ILE A 25 2.93 0.14 5.32
C ILE A 25 2.35 -0.47 6.58
N VAL A 26 2.57 -1.75 6.79
CA VAL A 26 2.23 -2.45 8.04
C VAL A 26 3.52 -2.67 8.80
N CYS A 27 3.59 -2.20 10.05
CA CYS A 27 4.74 -2.39 10.91
C CYS A 27 4.42 -3.23 12.14
N ASN A 28 5.45 -3.81 12.74
CA ASN A 28 5.40 -4.50 14.03
C ASN A 28 6.07 -3.67 15.13
N GLN A 29 6.04 -4.17 16.36
CA GLN A 29 6.65 -3.49 17.52
C GLN A 29 8.18 -3.37 17.43
N ALA A 30 8.82 -4.20 16.63
CA ALA A 30 10.26 -4.12 16.36
C ALA A 30 10.62 -3.10 15.26
N CYS A 31 9.65 -2.28 14.83
CA CYS A 31 9.81 -1.31 13.75
C CYS A 31 10.20 -1.92 12.40
N GLN A 32 9.90 -3.19 12.20
CA GLN A 32 10.01 -3.84 10.90
C GLN A 32 8.72 -3.62 10.10
N VAL A 33 8.83 -3.70 8.78
CA VAL A 33 7.70 -3.50 7.87
C VAL A 33 7.41 -4.76 7.05
N LEU A 34 6.13 -4.97 6.75
CA LEU A 34 5.67 -6.07 5.92
C LEU A 34 6.07 -5.83 4.47
N TRP A 35 6.81 -6.77 3.91
CA TRP A 35 7.28 -6.77 2.54
C TRP A 35 6.68 -7.95 1.80
N ALA A 36 6.00 -7.72 0.66
CA ALA A 36 5.17 -8.73 0.02
C ALA A 36 5.65 -9.06 -1.40
N ARG A 37 5.66 -10.36 -1.72
CA ARG A 37 6.09 -10.88 -3.02
C ARG A 37 4.92 -10.95 -3.98
N ARG A 38 5.09 -10.37 -5.15
CA ARG A 38 4.07 -10.32 -6.22
C ARG A 38 3.90 -11.66 -6.91
N VAL A 39 2.64 -12.05 -7.16
CA VAL A 39 2.29 -13.33 -7.83
C VAL A 39 2.59 -13.29 -9.33
N ARG A 40 2.16 -12.21 -10.01
CA ARG A 40 2.16 -12.14 -11.49
C ARG A 40 3.30 -11.36 -12.10
N HIS A 41 4.13 -10.78 -11.25
CA HIS A 41 5.28 -9.98 -11.65
C HIS A 41 6.45 -10.31 -10.76
N ASP A 42 7.65 -10.20 -11.28
CA ASP A 42 8.83 -10.31 -10.44
C ASP A 42 8.89 -9.17 -9.43
N GLY A 43 9.45 -9.48 -8.27
CA GLY A 43 9.76 -8.51 -7.26
C GLY A 43 8.78 -8.45 -6.10
N TRP A 44 9.11 -7.56 -5.20
CA TRP A 44 8.44 -7.32 -3.93
C TRP A 44 7.98 -5.88 -3.86
N GLN A 45 6.89 -5.63 -3.16
CA GLN A 45 6.41 -4.27 -2.95
C GLN A 45 5.57 -4.16 -1.67
N PHE A 46 5.30 -2.92 -1.25
CA PHE A 46 4.24 -2.65 -0.31
C PHE A 46 2.87 -2.85 -0.95
N PRO A 47 1.85 -3.28 -0.17
CA PRO A 47 0.47 -3.28 -0.64
C PRO A 47 0.07 -1.89 -1.11
N GLN A 48 -0.70 -1.84 -2.18
CA GLN A 48 -1.21 -0.60 -2.75
C GLN A 48 -2.47 -0.85 -3.56
N GLY A 49 -3.28 0.19 -3.74
CA GLY A 49 -4.45 0.08 -4.59
C GLY A 49 -5.08 1.42 -4.93
N GLY A 50 -5.92 1.42 -5.96
CA GLY A 50 -6.60 2.62 -6.42
C GLY A 50 -7.73 3.05 -5.51
N VAL A 51 -7.91 4.36 -5.37
CA VAL A 51 -9.08 4.94 -4.71
C VAL A 51 -10.27 4.80 -5.65
N GLU A 52 -11.39 4.28 -5.14
CA GLU A 52 -12.61 4.10 -5.92
C GLU A 52 -13.47 5.39 -5.92
N HIS A 53 -14.45 5.42 -6.84
CA HIS A 53 -15.39 6.53 -6.89
C HIS A 53 -16.17 6.66 -5.57
N LYS A 54 -16.22 7.87 -5.00
CA LYS A 54 -16.84 8.19 -3.71
C LYS A 54 -16.18 7.54 -2.47
N GLU A 55 -15.01 6.99 -2.64
CA GLU A 55 -14.22 6.43 -1.54
C GLU A 55 -13.19 7.46 -1.09
N SER A 56 -13.01 7.61 0.22
CA SER A 56 -11.89 8.39 0.75
C SER A 56 -10.59 7.58 0.64
N PRO A 57 -9.43 8.24 0.63
CA PRO A 57 -8.15 7.51 0.67
C PRO A 57 -8.03 6.58 1.89
N ARG A 58 -8.53 6.98 3.04
CA ARG A 58 -8.53 6.15 4.26
C ARG A 58 -9.40 4.90 4.08
N GLU A 59 -10.59 5.03 3.52
CA GLU A 59 -11.46 3.89 3.22
C GLU A 59 -10.79 2.94 2.21
N ALA A 60 -10.14 3.51 1.17
CA ALA A 60 -9.37 2.73 0.21
C ALA A 60 -8.23 1.96 0.89
N ALA A 61 -7.50 2.59 1.82
CA ALA A 61 -6.41 1.94 2.54
C ALA A 61 -6.90 0.73 3.34
N TYR A 62 -8.00 0.84 4.08
CA TYR A 62 -8.58 -0.29 4.81
C TYR A 62 -9.10 -1.40 3.88
N ARG A 63 -9.72 -1.03 2.78
CA ARG A 63 -10.20 -1.99 1.79
C ARG A 63 -9.05 -2.77 1.14
N GLU A 64 -8.02 -2.07 0.68
CA GLU A 64 -6.85 -2.71 0.08
C GLU A 64 -6.06 -3.55 1.09
N LEU A 65 -5.95 -3.09 2.34
CA LEU A 65 -5.35 -3.86 3.42
C LEU A 65 -6.03 -5.22 3.59
N TYR A 66 -7.36 -5.24 3.57
CA TYR A 66 -8.11 -6.49 3.62
C TYR A 66 -7.93 -7.33 2.35
N GLU A 67 -8.07 -6.73 1.18
CA GLU A 67 -8.03 -7.47 -0.09
C GLU A 67 -6.67 -8.09 -0.38
N GLU A 68 -5.59 -7.38 -0.09
CA GLU A 68 -4.24 -7.83 -0.43
C GLU A 68 -3.54 -8.57 0.72
N VAL A 69 -3.84 -8.24 1.96
CA VAL A 69 -3.14 -8.75 3.15
C VAL A 69 -4.06 -9.50 4.10
N GLY A 70 -5.36 -9.42 3.93
CA GLY A 70 -6.36 -10.13 4.72
C GLY A 70 -6.63 -9.57 6.10
N LEU A 71 -6.10 -8.38 6.41
CA LEU A 71 -6.25 -7.74 7.72
C LEU A 71 -7.53 -6.91 7.79
N TYR A 72 -8.33 -7.16 8.81
CA TYR A 72 -9.48 -6.35 9.15
C TYR A 72 -9.08 -5.11 9.98
N PRO A 73 -9.93 -4.08 10.07
CA PRO A 73 -9.62 -2.90 10.89
C PRO A 73 -9.26 -3.22 12.35
N HIS A 74 -9.85 -4.24 12.95
CA HIS A 74 -9.57 -4.64 14.34
C HIS A 74 -8.22 -5.35 14.52
N HIS A 75 -7.56 -5.75 13.44
CA HIS A 75 -6.20 -6.33 13.48
C HIS A 75 -5.09 -5.30 13.45
N VAL A 76 -5.42 -4.03 13.20
CA VAL A 76 -4.44 -2.97 13.02
C VAL A 76 -4.83 -1.71 13.77
N ARG A 77 -3.84 -0.87 14.02
CA ARG A 77 -4.03 0.51 14.47
C ARG A 77 -3.37 1.44 13.47
N LEU A 78 -4.12 2.39 12.94
CA LEU A 78 -3.57 3.45 12.09
C LEU A 78 -2.70 4.39 12.92
N LEU A 79 -1.41 4.46 12.61
CA LEU A 79 -0.45 5.34 13.30
C LEU A 79 -0.39 6.72 12.67
N GLY A 80 -0.47 6.80 11.35
CA GLY A 80 -0.43 8.06 10.63
C GLY A 80 -0.54 7.89 9.13
N THR A 81 -0.67 9.02 8.47
CA THR A 81 -0.77 9.13 7.01
C THR A 81 0.17 10.22 6.53
N THR A 82 0.64 10.13 5.29
CA THR A 82 1.37 11.23 4.68
C THR A 82 0.43 12.40 4.44
N GLU A 83 0.88 13.61 4.74
CA GLU A 83 0.14 14.84 4.40
C GLU A 83 0.18 15.08 2.90
N LYS A 84 1.32 14.75 2.27
CA LYS A 84 1.56 14.93 0.86
C LYS A 84 1.10 13.73 0.04
N TRP A 85 0.71 14.01 -1.20
CA TRP A 85 0.51 13.02 -2.24
C TRP A 85 1.79 12.93 -3.06
N TYR A 86 2.35 11.72 -3.18
CA TYR A 86 3.56 11.47 -3.94
C TYR A 86 3.24 10.85 -5.29
N ARG A 87 3.90 11.31 -6.35
CA ARG A 87 3.62 10.91 -7.72
C ARG A 87 4.78 10.11 -8.31
N TYR A 88 4.44 9.13 -9.13
CA TYR A 88 5.39 8.51 -10.03
C TYR A 88 4.75 8.29 -11.40
N ASP A 89 5.57 8.44 -12.45
CA ASP A 89 5.17 8.15 -13.81
C ASP A 89 5.39 6.67 -14.10
N VAL A 90 4.40 6.02 -14.73
CA VAL A 90 4.59 4.66 -15.21
C VAL A 90 5.38 4.67 -16.54
N PRO A 91 6.20 3.64 -16.82
CA PRO A 91 6.92 3.55 -18.08
C PRO A 91 5.98 3.66 -19.29
N ASN A 92 6.45 4.21 -20.39
CA ASN A 92 5.64 4.48 -21.59
C ASN A 92 4.84 3.28 -22.10
N ARG A 93 5.37 2.07 -21.99
CA ARG A 93 4.68 0.82 -22.33
C ARG A 93 3.40 0.62 -21.53
N SER A 94 3.45 0.94 -20.25
CA SER A 94 2.30 0.80 -19.34
C SER A 94 1.25 1.88 -19.58
N ARG A 95 1.64 3.06 -20.07
CA ARG A 95 0.72 4.14 -20.41
C ARG A 95 -0.26 3.76 -21.51
N PHE A 96 0.19 3.03 -22.53
CA PHE A 96 -0.67 2.55 -23.62
C PHE A 96 -1.74 1.58 -23.13
N VAL A 97 -1.39 0.72 -22.17
CA VAL A 97 -2.30 -0.29 -21.63
C VAL A 97 -3.25 0.34 -20.59
N ASN A 98 -2.76 1.25 -19.75
CA ASN A 98 -3.49 1.75 -18.59
C ASN A 98 -4.18 3.11 -18.83
N ARG A 99 -3.92 3.79 -19.92
CA ARG A 99 -4.49 5.11 -20.29
C ARG A 99 -4.31 6.21 -19.21
N PHE A 100 -3.27 6.11 -18.37
CA PHE A 100 -2.95 7.14 -17.38
C PHE A 100 -1.43 7.39 -17.33
N ARG A 101 -1.06 8.60 -16.94
CA ARG A 101 0.35 9.02 -16.87
C ARG A 101 1.13 8.29 -15.80
N GLY A 102 0.51 8.14 -14.64
CA GLY A 102 1.10 7.51 -13.47
C GLY A 102 0.12 7.49 -12.32
N GLN A 103 0.62 7.29 -11.13
CA GLN A 103 -0.17 7.28 -9.92
C GLN A 103 0.29 8.39 -8.97
N LYS A 104 -0.65 8.95 -8.21
CA LYS A 104 -0.39 9.79 -7.06
C LYS A 104 -0.86 9.04 -5.82
N GLN A 105 0.00 8.93 -4.84
CA GLN A 105 -0.23 8.09 -3.67
C GLN A 105 -0.22 8.90 -2.38
N GLN A 106 -1.23 8.66 -1.54
CA GLN A 106 -1.18 8.95 -0.11
C GLN A 106 -0.84 7.65 0.62
N TRP A 107 0.05 7.72 1.59
CA TRP A 107 0.56 6.55 2.30
C TRP A 107 0.01 6.47 3.71
N PHE A 108 -0.25 5.24 4.16
CA PHE A 108 -0.86 4.91 5.45
C PHE A 108 0.05 3.94 6.20
N LEU A 109 0.40 4.31 7.43
CA LEU A 109 1.19 3.48 8.32
C LEU A 109 0.29 2.84 9.37
N PHE A 110 0.21 1.51 9.34
CA PHE A 110 -0.55 0.70 10.28
C PHE A 110 0.38 -0.10 11.18
N HIS A 111 0.03 -0.22 12.44
CA HIS A 111 0.63 -1.18 13.37
C HIS A 111 -0.22 -2.45 13.42
N LEU A 112 0.39 -3.60 13.21
CA LEU A 112 -0.27 -4.90 13.41
C LEU A 112 -0.47 -5.13 14.90
N THR A 113 -1.71 -5.02 15.38
CA THR A 113 -2.11 -5.31 16.77
C THR A 113 -2.66 -6.72 16.94
N GLY A 114 -3.07 -7.34 15.84
CA GLY A 114 -3.38 -8.76 15.76
C GLY A 114 -2.11 -9.62 15.70
N GLU A 115 -2.28 -10.84 15.29
CA GLU A 115 -1.20 -11.82 15.17
C GLU A 115 -0.74 -11.98 13.71
N GLU A 116 0.46 -12.50 13.49
CA GLU A 116 0.96 -12.78 12.14
C GLU A 116 0.05 -13.75 11.37
N GLY A 117 -0.61 -14.67 12.06
CA GLY A 117 -1.58 -15.59 11.47
C GLY A 117 -2.84 -14.92 10.93
N ASP A 118 -3.12 -13.68 11.30
CA ASP A 118 -4.22 -12.90 10.73
C ASP A 118 -3.92 -12.41 9.30
N ILE A 119 -2.64 -12.40 8.92
CA ILE A 119 -2.22 -12.06 7.56
C ILE A 119 -2.58 -13.20 6.62
N GLN A 120 -3.51 -12.92 5.69
CA GLN A 120 -4.06 -13.88 4.74
C GLN A 120 -4.01 -13.28 3.33
N LEU A 121 -3.14 -13.79 2.48
CA LEU A 121 -2.91 -13.23 1.14
C LEU A 121 -3.93 -13.69 0.08
N ASP A 122 -4.80 -14.62 0.42
CA ASP A 122 -5.75 -15.27 -0.48
C ASP A 122 -7.22 -14.86 -0.27
N ARG A 123 -7.47 -13.74 0.40
CA ARG A 123 -8.83 -13.22 0.63
C ARG A 123 -9.52 -12.73 -0.65
N SER A 124 -8.74 -12.28 -1.62
CA SER A 124 -9.26 -11.89 -2.93
C SER A 124 -9.32 -13.09 -3.87
N PRO A 125 -10.31 -13.18 -4.79
CA PRO A 125 -10.35 -14.19 -5.84
C PRO A 125 -9.13 -14.17 -6.76
N LYS A 126 -8.45 -13.03 -6.83
CA LYS A 126 -7.24 -12.83 -7.62
C LYS A 126 -6.14 -12.24 -6.74
N PRO A 127 -5.43 -13.07 -5.96
CA PRO A 127 -4.39 -12.60 -5.04
C PRO A 127 -3.31 -11.79 -5.76
N GLU A 128 -2.87 -10.71 -5.14
CA GLU A 128 -1.75 -9.89 -5.63
C GLU A 128 -0.40 -10.46 -5.16
N PHE A 129 -0.37 -11.07 -3.98
CA PHE A 129 0.83 -11.59 -3.33
C PHE A 129 0.72 -13.07 -3.02
N ASP A 130 1.85 -13.76 -3.02
CA ASP A 130 1.97 -15.18 -2.64
C ASP A 130 2.94 -15.44 -1.50
N GLY A 131 3.54 -14.41 -0.94
CA GLY A 131 4.43 -14.51 0.20
C GLY A 131 4.69 -13.14 0.82
N TRP A 132 5.10 -13.15 2.08
CA TRP A 132 5.47 -11.94 2.80
C TRP A 132 6.53 -12.24 3.86
N CYS A 133 7.24 -11.21 4.28
CA CYS A 133 8.16 -11.26 5.41
C CYS A 133 8.28 -9.90 6.11
N TRP A 134 8.80 -9.91 7.33
CA TRP A 134 9.24 -8.70 7.99
C TRP A 134 10.63 -8.33 7.50
N VAL A 135 10.83 -7.05 7.19
CA VAL A 135 12.13 -6.51 6.81
C VAL A 135 12.41 -5.22 7.58
N ASP A 136 13.68 -4.84 7.61
CA ASP A 136 14.06 -3.55 8.19
C ASP A 136 13.36 -2.40 7.46
N TYR A 137 13.06 -1.34 8.17
CA TYR A 137 12.24 -0.22 7.70
C TYR A 137 12.68 0.35 6.34
N TRP A 138 13.98 0.47 6.10
CA TRP A 138 14.54 1.03 4.86
C TRP A 138 14.87 -0.02 3.79
N HIS A 139 14.77 -1.30 4.09
CA HIS A 139 15.02 -2.38 3.12
C HIS A 139 14.21 -2.25 1.82
N PRO A 140 12.91 -1.87 1.86
CA PRO A 140 12.11 -1.71 0.66
C PRO A 140 12.67 -0.71 -0.35
N LEU A 141 13.36 0.33 0.10
CA LEU A 141 13.94 1.34 -0.78
C LEU A 141 15.04 0.77 -1.67
N GLU A 142 15.79 -0.22 -1.19
CA GLU A 142 16.88 -0.85 -1.94
C GLU A 142 16.38 -1.81 -3.02
N ASN A 143 15.18 -2.37 -2.83
CA ASN A 143 14.68 -3.49 -3.62
C ASN A 143 13.45 -3.17 -4.48
N ILE A 144 12.86 -1.99 -4.35
CA ILE A 144 11.70 -1.60 -5.17
C ILE A 144 12.13 -1.27 -6.61
N ILE A 145 11.23 -1.51 -7.56
CA ILE A 145 11.43 -1.14 -8.96
C ILE A 145 11.75 0.36 -9.11
N ALA A 146 12.70 0.68 -9.99
CA ALA A 146 13.33 2.00 -10.06
C ALA A 146 12.36 3.19 -10.15
N PHE A 147 11.28 3.08 -10.93
CA PHE A 147 10.35 4.20 -11.13
C PHE A 147 9.47 4.51 -9.90
N LYS A 148 9.43 3.63 -8.88
CA LYS A 148 8.74 3.87 -7.60
C LYS A 148 9.68 4.33 -6.49
N LYS A 149 10.99 4.35 -6.72
CA LYS A 149 11.99 4.52 -5.67
C LYS A 149 11.88 5.86 -4.93
N ASP A 150 11.66 6.94 -5.66
CA ASP A 150 11.55 8.27 -5.06
C ASP A 150 10.32 8.40 -4.17
N VAL A 151 9.18 7.85 -4.60
CA VAL A 151 7.96 7.83 -3.79
C VAL A 151 8.15 7.05 -2.50
N TYR A 152 8.80 5.89 -2.58
CA TYR A 152 9.11 5.07 -1.40
C TYR A 152 10.03 5.83 -0.42
N ARG A 153 11.05 6.49 -0.93
CA ARG A 153 11.97 7.29 -0.10
C ARG A 153 11.23 8.39 0.65
N GLU A 154 10.39 9.14 -0.04
CA GLU A 154 9.66 10.26 0.55
C GLU A 154 8.59 9.80 1.54
N ALA A 155 7.84 8.75 1.22
CA ALA A 155 6.83 8.20 2.12
C ALA A 155 7.45 7.62 3.39
N LEU A 156 8.52 6.84 3.25
CA LEU A 156 9.24 6.28 4.40
C LEU A 156 9.86 7.37 5.28
N ALA A 157 10.46 8.40 4.67
CA ALA A 157 11.04 9.51 5.42
C ALA A 157 9.98 10.31 6.21
N GLU A 158 8.80 10.53 5.65
CA GLU A 158 7.71 11.24 6.33
C GLU A 158 7.11 10.43 7.49
N LEU A 159 6.99 9.10 7.33
CA LEU A 159 6.31 8.23 8.29
C LEU A 159 7.24 7.62 9.35
N GLU A 160 8.55 7.62 9.17
CA GLU A 160 9.48 7.06 10.16
C GLU A 160 9.36 7.73 11.54
N PRO A 161 9.31 9.08 11.66
CA PRO A 161 9.13 9.71 12.96
C PRO A 161 7.80 9.33 13.64
N VAL A 162 6.75 9.10 12.85
CA VAL A 162 5.44 8.66 13.36
C VAL A 162 5.56 7.28 13.99
N MET A 163 6.23 6.36 13.31
CA MET A 163 6.49 5.01 13.84
C MET A 163 7.35 5.05 15.10
N GLN A 164 8.44 5.80 15.07
CA GLN A 164 9.33 5.95 16.22
C GLN A 164 8.60 6.53 17.43
N ALA A 165 7.77 7.55 17.24
CA ALA A 165 6.96 8.13 18.30
C ALA A 165 5.96 7.13 18.92
N ALA A 166 5.51 6.15 18.16
CA ALA A 166 4.58 5.14 18.65
C ALA A 166 5.25 4.07 19.52
N PHE A 167 6.52 3.70 19.23
CA PHE A 167 7.18 2.55 19.85
C PHE A 167 8.40 2.91 20.72
N LEU A 168 9.05 4.04 20.45
CA LEU A 168 10.27 4.45 21.15
C LEU A 168 10.01 5.48 22.26
N LYS A 169 8.77 5.62 22.70
CA LYS A 169 8.47 6.38 23.92
C LYS A 169 9.01 5.60 25.11
N ALA A 170 10.15 6.05 25.56
CA ALA A 170 10.66 5.67 26.87
C ALA A 170 9.70 6.15 27.97
#